data_f64b954a0e9814aa901ed8f8e4212737
#
_entry.id   f64b954a0e9814aa901ed8f8e4212737
#
_cell.length_a   1.000
_cell.length_b   1.000
_cell.length_c   1.000
_cell.angle_alpha   90.00
_cell.angle_beta   90.00
_cell.angle_gamma   90.00
#
_symmetry.space_group_name_H-M   'P 1'
#
loop_
_entity.id
_entity.type
_entity.pdbx_description
1 polymer ?
#
loop_
_entity_poly.entity_id
_entity_poly.type
_entity_poly.pdbx_seq_one_letter_code
_entity_poly.pdbx_strand_id
1 'polypeptide(L)'
;DANEDGDTPPSSAEVKLSAPRCPRAKDHPSSVQHLIAHMPAHPSCRTCNLAKARSAAHSAKHELPTAFGEQVTFDFKVIGECGLGESAAIEGPGAGSLLVIKDLATSYTVAVPVMNRSMEEVSHALADFRGGDKIKFVYSDGAREFAAAAKVLEKEQGCLVKHEVSPPFDHQSNGIAVRAVGLVSTTTRALLHRAGLPPAFWNTASIAAAQGLNMSFKNEAGVTAFALRHGSEVPLPQMIPYGCRVDTVCPVDERRASDHPMSPAASPSIFLYHD
;
A
#
# COMPACT_ATOMS: atom_id res chain seq x y z
N ASP A 1 24.75 63.24 18.48
CA ASP A 1 23.34 63.13 18.84
C ASP A 1 22.58 62.48 17.66
N ALA A 2 22.50 61.23 17.60
CA ALA A 2 21.64 60.51 16.67
C ALA A 2 21.03 59.33 17.42
N ASN A 3 19.72 59.40 17.67
CA ASN A 3 18.89 58.35 18.19
C ASN A 3 18.69 57.31 17.10
N GLU A 4 19.18 56.12 17.32
CA GLU A 4 18.78 54.93 16.58
C GLU A 4 17.62 54.26 17.32
N ASP A 5 16.41 54.51 16.85
CA ASP A 5 15.22 53.79 17.24
C ASP A 5 15.27 52.38 16.59
N GLY A 6 15.63 51.38 17.40
CA GLY A 6 15.60 49.98 17.03
C GLY A 6 14.15 49.48 16.96
N ASP A 7 13.63 49.39 15.76
CA ASP A 7 12.34 48.75 15.46
C ASP A 7 12.47 47.23 15.53
N THR A 8 12.15 46.66 16.68
CA THR A 8 12.09 45.22 16.88
C THR A 8 10.73 44.73 16.39
N PRO A 9 10.64 43.82 15.38
CA PRO A 9 9.37 43.32 14.94
C PRO A 9 8.68 42.51 16.04
N PRO A 10 7.36 42.60 16.18
CA PRO A 10 6.64 41.92 17.24
C PRO A 10 6.76 40.39 17.07
N SER A 11 7.14 39.74 18.15
CA SER A 11 7.17 38.29 18.30
C SER A 11 5.86 37.70 17.80
N SER A 12 5.96 36.79 16.84
CA SER A 12 4.85 35.98 16.35
C SER A 12 4.25 35.17 17.51
N ALA A 13 3.16 35.69 18.07
CA ALA A 13 2.36 34.94 19.03
C ALA A 13 1.88 33.66 18.36
N GLU A 14 2.37 32.51 18.80
CA GLU A 14 1.85 31.20 18.42
C GLU A 14 0.37 31.14 18.75
N VAL A 15 -0.46 31.28 17.71
CA VAL A 15 -1.90 30.98 17.80
C VAL A 15 -2.01 29.48 17.97
N LYS A 16 -2.08 29.02 19.20
CA LYS A 16 -2.48 27.65 19.50
C LYS A 16 -3.92 27.47 19.05
N LEU A 17 -4.11 27.02 17.82
CA LEU A 17 -5.38 26.49 17.33
C LEU A 17 -5.70 25.25 18.18
N SER A 18 -6.39 25.46 19.29
CA SER A 18 -7.01 24.33 19.99
C SER A 18 -8.02 23.70 19.03
N ALA A 19 -7.84 22.42 18.71
CA ALA A 19 -8.84 21.67 17.97
C ALA A 19 -10.23 21.94 18.57
N PRO A 20 -11.25 22.22 17.74
CA PRO A 20 -12.59 22.47 18.24
C PRO A 20 -13.02 21.27 19.09
N ARG A 21 -13.16 21.49 20.41
CA ARG A 21 -13.72 20.47 21.31
C ARG A 21 -15.12 20.22 20.80
N CYS A 22 -15.37 19.00 20.34
CA CYS A 22 -16.73 18.56 20.02
C CYS A 22 -17.63 18.88 21.23
N PRO A 23 -18.64 19.75 21.13
CA PRO A 23 -19.48 20.07 22.25
C PRO A 23 -20.07 18.78 22.81
N ARG A 24 -19.95 18.56 24.12
CA ARG A 24 -20.61 17.42 24.76
C ARG A 24 -22.11 17.54 24.48
N ALA A 25 -22.76 16.43 24.16
CA ALA A 25 -24.19 16.31 23.83
C ALA A 25 -25.11 16.79 24.97
N LYS A 26 -25.02 18.05 25.38
CA LYS A 26 -25.89 18.69 26.34
C LYS A 26 -27.01 19.48 25.67
N ASP A 27 -26.94 19.68 24.37
CA ASP A 27 -27.93 20.48 23.67
C ASP A 27 -29.13 19.60 23.34
N HIS A 28 -30.29 20.09 23.68
CA HIS A 28 -31.55 19.41 23.37
C HIS A 28 -31.67 19.18 21.87
N PRO A 29 -32.16 18.00 21.40
CA PRO A 29 -32.25 17.69 19.96
C PRO A 29 -33.12 18.65 19.15
N SER A 30 -33.95 19.48 19.84
CA SER A 30 -34.75 20.53 19.23
C SER A 30 -34.11 21.91 19.34
N SER A 31 -32.86 22.04 19.82
CA SER A 31 -32.18 23.34 19.84
C SER A 31 -31.89 23.82 18.45
N VAL A 32 -31.95 25.15 18.23
CA VAL A 32 -31.65 25.74 16.93
C VAL A 32 -30.23 25.39 16.45
N GLN A 33 -29.26 25.36 17.38
CA GLN A 33 -27.87 24.98 17.10
C GLN A 33 -27.80 23.55 16.55
N HIS A 34 -28.52 22.60 17.18
CA HIS A 34 -28.54 21.22 16.69
C HIS A 34 -29.26 21.10 15.35
N LEU A 35 -30.37 21.79 15.16
CA LEU A 35 -31.16 21.71 13.92
C LEU A 35 -30.45 22.30 12.70
N ILE A 36 -29.55 23.28 12.88
CA ILE A 36 -28.80 23.88 11.77
C ILE A 36 -27.81 22.89 11.15
N ALA A 37 -27.09 22.11 11.96
CA ALA A 37 -25.97 21.28 11.49
C ALA A 37 -26.10 19.82 11.90
N HIS A 38 -27.00 19.46 12.78
CA HIS A 38 -27.09 18.15 13.44
C HIS A 38 -25.74 17.68 14.01
N MET A 39 -24.95 18.62 14.53
CA MET A 39 -23.65 18.37 15.15
C MET A 39 -23.59 18.97 16.56
N PRO A 40 -23.11 18.20 17.54
CA PRO A 40 -22.78 16.77 17.47
C PRO A 40 -24.04 15.91 17.24
N ALA A 41 -23.84 14.66 16.75
CA ALA A 41 -24.97 13.74 16.60
C ALA A 41 -25.62 13.49 17.97
N HIS A 42 -26.96 13.58 18.05
CA HIS A 42 -27.70 13.39 19.30
C HIS A 42 -28.47 12.07 19.26
N PRO A 43 -28.38 11.19 20.28
CA PRO A 43 -29.01 9.86 20.25
C PRO A 43 -30.53 9.92 20.18
N SER A 44 -31.16 10.99 20.71
CA SER A 44 -32.63 11.17 20.65
C SER A 44 -33.10 11.91 19.40
N CYS A 45 -32.20 12.31 18.49
CA CYS A 45 -32.56 12.97 17.26
C CYS A 45 -32.80 11.93 16.15
N ARG A 46 -34.05 11.82 15.67
CA ARG A 46 -34.40 10.89 14.60
C ARG A 46 -33.59 11.13 13.32
N THR A 47 -33.38 12.37 12.92
CA THR A 47 -32.56 12.73 11.75
C THR A 47 -31.11 12.26 11.90
N CYS A 48 -30.50 12.47 13.07
CA CYS A 48 -29.15 11.98 13.34
C CYS A 48 -29.09 10.46 13.29
N ASN A 49 -30.06 9.77 13.88
CA ASN A 49 -30.10 8.32 13.90
C ASN A 49 -30.28 7.73 12.50
N LEU A 50 -31.09 8.34 11.65
CA LEU A 50 -31.29 7.87 10.27
C LEU A 50 -30.12 8.25 9.34
N ALA A 51 -29.66 9.50 9.39
CA ALA A 51 -28.65 9.99 8.46
C ALA A 51 -27.22 9.62 8.85
N LYS A 52 -26.95 9.39 10.13
CA LYS A 52 -25.61 9.09 10.66
C LYS A 52 -25.53 7.69 11.27
N ALA A 53 -26.53 6.84 11.00
CA ALA A 53 -26.50 5.44 11.39
C ALA A 53 -25.26 4.77 10.81
N ARG A 54 -24.52 4.09 11.64
CA ARG A 54 -23.42 3.22 11.23
C ARG A 54 -23.81 1.80 11.59
N SER A 55 -23.52 0.85 10.73
CA SER A 55 -23.60 -0.55 11.09
C SER A 55 -22.69 -0.80 12.29
N ALA A 56 -23.14 -1.68 13.21
CA ALA A 56 -22.31 -2.08 14.33
C ALA A 56 -20.99 -2.62 13.82
N ALA A 57 -19.88 -2.18 14.43
CA ALA A 57 -18.59 -2.74 14.10
C ALA A 57 -18.64 -4.25 14.39
N HIS A 58 -18.35 -5.07 13.38
CA HIS A 58 -18.16 -6.50 13.57
C HIS A 58 -16.88 -6.70 14.39
N SER A 59 -17.01 -6.72 15.70
CA SER A 59 -15.93 -7.10 16.62
C SER A 59 -15.95 -8.60 16.85
N ALA A 60 -15.92 -9.40 15.80
CA ALA A 60 -15.55 -10.79 15.97
C ALA A 60 -14.11 -10.81 16.46
N LYS A 61 -13.92 -11.30 17.69
CA LYS A 61 -12.58 -11.60 18.21
C LYS A 61 -12.08 -12.81 17.44
N HIS A 62 -11.54 -12.58 16.24
CA HIS A 62 -10.76 -13.61 15.57
C HIS A 62 -9.42 -13.70 16.30
N GLU A 63 -9.00 -14.91 16.58
CA GLU A 63 -7.62 -15.15 17.02
C GLU A 63 -6.71 -14.57 15.93
N LEU A 64 -5.81 -13.68 16.33
CA LEU A 64 -4.87 -13.09 15.40
C LEU A 64 -3.91 -14.17 14.91
N PRO A 65 -3.62 -14.26 13.62
CA PRO A 65 -2.66 -15.21 13.09
C PRO A 65 -1.28 -14.92 13.67
N THR A 66 -0.52 -15.97 13.95
CA THR A 66 0.80 -15.90 14.60
C THR A 66 1.94 -16.21 13.66
N ALA A 67 1.68 -16.93 12.57
CA ALA A 67 2.68 -17.34 11.60
C ALA A 67 2.29 -16.90 10.19
N PHE A 68 3.30 -16.68 9.34
CA PHE A 68 3.10 -16.37 7.92
C PHE A 68 2.23 -17.43 7.23
N GLY A 69 1.32 -16.97 6.38
CA GLY A 69 0.42 -17.85 5.61
C GLY A 69 -0.80 -18.34 6.40
N GLU A 70 -0.90 -18.10 7.71
CA GLU A 70 -2.10 -18.48 8.46
C GLU A 70 -3.32 -17.71 8.00
N GLN A 71 -3.15 -16.42 7.70
CA GLN A 71 -4.22 -15.59 7.13
C GLN A 71 -3.64 -14.55 6.18
N VAL A 72 -4.09 -14.62 4.93
CA VAL A 72 -3.69 -13.71 3.86
C VAL A 72 -4.93 -12.97 3.34
N THR A 73 -4.77 -11.70 3.06
CA THR A 73 -5.80 -10.90 2.41
C THR A 73 -5.23 -10.22 1.17
N PHE A 74 -6.07 -9.99 0.18
CA PHE A 74 -5.67 -9.30 -1.03
C PHE A 74 -6.83 -8.55 -1.67
N ASP A 75 -6.49 -7.56 -2.47
CA ASP A 75 -7.46 -6.73 -3.17
C ASP A 75 -6.82 -6.10 -4.41
N PHE A 76 -7.65 -5.71 -5.36
CA PHE A 76 -7.24 -5.03 -6.57
C PHE A 76 -7.46 -3.52 -6.49
N LYS A 77 -6.55 -2.81 -7.15
CA LYS A 77 -6.77 -1.42 -7.54
C LYS A 77 -6.66 -1.27 -9.05
N VAL A 78 -7.71 -0.81 -9.68
CA VAL A 78 -7.67 -0.42 -11.09
C VAL A 78 -6.88 0.89 -11.22
N ILE A 79 -5.86 0.88 -12.05
CA ILE A 79 -5.01 2.06 -12.29
C ILE A 79 -5.51 2.84 -13.51
N GLY A 80 -6.15 2.16 -14.47
CA GLY A 80 -6.59 2.74 -15.74
C GLY A 80 -5.45 2.92 -16.75
N GLU A 81 -5.78 3.41 -17.91
CA GLU A 81 -4.81 3.76 -18.95
C GLU A 81 -4.03 5.00 -18.50
N CYS A 82 -2.72 4.86 -18.38
CA CYS A 82 -1.84 6.01 -18.22
C CYS A 82 -1.62 6.61 -19.62
N GLY A 83 -2.21 7.76 -19.89
CA GLY A 83 -2.20 8.43 -21.19
C GLY A 83 -0.83 8.99 -21.65
N LEU A 84 0.21 8.19 -21.56
CA LEU A 84 1.48 8.43 -22.22
C LEU A 84 1.44 7.65 -23.54
N GLY A 85 1.46 8.40 -24.64
CA GLY A 85 1.56 7.82 -25.98
C GLY A 85 2.65 6.79 -26.09
N GLU A 86 2.58 5.96 -27.14
CA GLU A 86 3.36 4.76 -27.45
C GLU A 86 4.89 4.80 -27.25
N SER A 87 5.46 5.94 -26.87
CA SER A 87 6.91 6.15 -26.76
C SER A 87 7.56 5.82 -25.42
N ALA A 88 6.81 5.45 -24.39
CA ALA A 88 7.34 5.09 -23.08
C ALA A 88 7.06 3.61 -22.73
N ALA A 89 7.07 2.75 -23.72
CA ALA A 89 7.00 1.30 -23.53
C ALA A 89 8.32 0.79 -22.95
N ILE A 90 8.52 0.96 -21.67
CA ILE A 90 9.08 -0.13 -20.90
C ILE A 90 8.04 -1.24 -21.03
N GLU A 91 8.46 -2.40 -21.58
CA GLU A 91 7.61 -3.58 -21.76
C GLU A 91 6.85 -3.89 -20.47
N GLY A 92 5.66 -3.37 -20.36
CA GLY A 92 4.76 -3.52 -19.23
C GLY A 92 3.41 -2.95 -19.59
N PRO A 93 2.33 -3.49 -19.06
CA PRO A 93 0.96 -3.22 -19.50
C PRO A 93 0.62 -1.73 -19.35
N GLY A 94 0.28 -1.10 -20.45
CA GLY A 94 -0.15 0.31 -20.50
C GLY A 94 -1.49 0.57 -19.79
N ALA A 95 -2.30 -0.45 -19.62
CA ALA A 95 -3.50 -0.45 -18.79
C ALA A 95 -3.41 -1.64 -17.85
N GLY A 96 -3.67 -1.44 -16.59
CA GLY A 96 -3.52 -2.53 -15.65
C GLY A 96 -4.22 -2.30 -14.34
N SER A 97 -4.12 -3.32 -13.53
CA SER A 97 -4.53 -3.29 -12.14
C SER A 97 -3.35 -3.61 -11.24
N LEU A 98 -3.40 -3.12 -10.05
CA LEU A 98 -2.44 -3.44 -9.01
C LEU A 98 -3.09 -4.46 -8.06
N LEU A 99 -2.56 -5.67 -7.99
CA LEU A 99 -2.89 -6.64 -6.96
C LEU A 99 -2.00 -6.41 -5.74
N VAL A 100 -2.59 -6.23 -4.57
CA VAL A 100 -1.86 -6.12 -3.31
C VAL A 100 -2.23 -7.31 -2.45
N ILE A 101 -1.23 -8.08 -2.04
CA ILE A 101 -1.37 -9.26 -1.18
C ILE A 101 -0.70 -8.94 0.16
N LYS A 102 -1.37 -9.24 1.26
CA LYS A 102 -0.86 -8.99 2.60
C LYS A 102 -1.08 -10.18 3.51
N ASP A 103 -0.02 -10.60 4.19
CA ASP A 103 -0.10 -11.52 5.33
C ASP A 103 -0.45 -10.76 6.61
N LEU A 104 -1.37 -11.30 7.41
CA LEU A 104 -1.84 -10.62 8.61
C LEU A 104 -0.88 -10.79 9.80
N ALA A 105 -0.21 -11.94 9.90
CA ALA A 105 0.70 -12.23 11.01
C ALA A 105 1.96 -11.36 10.97
N THR A 106 2.61 -11.32 9.82
CA THR A 106 3.88 -10.61 9.63
C THR A 106 3.70 -9.19 9.12
N SER A 107 2.51 -8.86 8.62
CA SER A 107 2.23 -7.65 7.83
C SER A 107 3.02 -7.57 6.51
N TYR A 108 3.68 -8.64 6.09
CA TYR A 108 4.40 -8.70 4.83
C TYR A 108 3.45 -8.45 3.66
N THR A 109 3.82 -7.52 2.81
CA THR A 109 2.93 -7.02 1.74
C THR A 109 3.67 -7.08 0.41
N VAL A 110 3.02 -7.60 -0.62
CA VAL A 110 3.53 -7.62 -1.99
C VAL A 110 2.58 -6.86 -2.89
N ALA A 111 3.14 -6.16 -3.84
CA ALA A 111 2.43 -5.42 -4.87
C ALA A 111 2.79 -6.00 -6.23
N VAL A 112 1.79 -6.52 -6.94
CA VAL A 112 1.96 -7.18 -8.25
C VAL A 112 1.17 -6.40 -9.28
N PRO A 113 1.85 -5.71 -10.20
CA PRO A 113 1.20 -5.15 -11.39
C PRO A 113 0.70 -6.27 -12.28
N VAL A 114 -0.57 -6.23 -12.66
CA VAL A 114 -1.22 -7.24 -13.51
C VAL A 114 -1.89 -6.58 -14.71
N MET A 115 -1.83 -7.23 -15.87
CA MET A 115 -2.49 -6.72 -17.09
C MET A 115 -3.99 -6.92 -17.01
N ASN A 116 -4.37 -8.13 -16.64
CA ASN A 116 -5.75 -8.57 -16.56
C ASN A 116 -6.02 -9.05 -15.13
N ARG A 117 -7.23 -8.87 -14.67
CA ARG A 117 -7.66 -9.45 -13.40
C ARG A 117 -8.10 -10.89 -13.64
N SER A 118 -7.18 -11.73 -14.13
CA SER A 118 -7.46 -13.12 -14.41
C SER A 118 -7.10 -14.03 -13.23
N MET A 119 -7.71 -15.20 -13.20
CA MET A 119 -7.42 -16.23 -12.19
C MET A 119 -5.95 -16.67 -12.26
N GLU A 120 -5.39 -16.78 -13.46
CA GLU A 120 -4.00 -17.18 -13.71
C GLU A 120 -3.02 -16.19 -13.08
N GLU A 121 -3.18 -14.88 -13.32
CA GLU A 121 -2.31 -13.84 -12.75
C GLU A 121 -2.39 -13.82 -11.22
N VAL A 122 -3.60 -13.97 -10.65
CA VAL A 122 -3.76 -14.07 -9.19
C VAL A 122 -3.09 -15.33 -8.64
N SER A 123 -3.23 -16.46 -9.32
CA SER A 123 -2.62 -17.73 -8.89
C SER A 123 -1.10 -17.65 -8.90
N HIS A 124 -0.49 -17.10 -9.95
CA HIS A 124 0.95 -16.88 -10.02
C HIS A 124 1.42 -15.95 -8.90
N ALA A 125 0.74 -14.82 -8.72
CA ALA A 125 1.08 -13.87 -7.65
C ALA A 125 0.99 -14.50 -6.25
N LEU A 126 0.00 -15.36 -5.99
CA LEU A 126 -0.11 -16.08 -4.72
C LEU A 126 0.97 -17.16 -4.57
N ALA A 127 1.33 -17.84 -5.65
CA ALA A 127 2.42 -18.82 -5.65
C ALA A 127 3.77 -18.15 -5.35
N ASP A 128 4.07 -17.02 -5.97
CA ASP A 128 5.28 -16.22 -5.72
C ASP A 128 5.28 -15.67 -4.29
N PHE A 129 4.13 -15.13 -3.83
CA PHE A 129 3.99 -14.60 -2.48
C PHE A 129 4.28 -15.65 -1.40
N ARG A 130 3.72 -16.84 -1.53
CA ARG A 130 3.93 -17.92 -0.55
C ARG A 130 5.34 -18.50 -0.60
N GLY A 131 5.97 -18.56 -1.78
CA GLY A 131 7.21 -19.29 -1.99
C GLY A 131 7.10 -20.75 -1.57
N GLY A 132 7.93 -21.18 -0.64
CA GLY A 132 7.91 -22.55 -0.07
C GLY A 132 6.88 -22.80 1.03
N ASP A 133 6.23 -21.74 1.54
CA ASP A 133 5.28 -21.85 2.64
C ASP A 133 3.87 -22.21 2.17
N LYS A 134 2.98 -22.49 3.14
CA LYS A 134 1.58 -22.82 2.88
C LYS A 134 0.67 -21.71 3.37
N ILE A 135 -0.31 -21.35 2.53
CA ILE A 135 -1.40 -20.44 2.91
C ILE A 135 -2.58 -21.30 3.38
N LYS A 136 -3.05 -21.05 4.60
CA LYS A 136 -4.15 -21.80 5.22
C LYS A 136 -5.50 -21.13 5.01
N PHE A 137 -5.54 -19.80 5.11
CA PHE A 137 -6.77 -19.04 5.04
C PHE A 137 -6.57 -17.78 4.18
N VAL A 138 -7.54 -17.55 3.30
CA VAL A 138 -7.59 -16.41 2.40
C VAL A 138 -8.87 -15.63 2.65
N TYR A 139 -8.76 -14.32 2.80
CA TYR A 139 -9.90 -13.42 2.88
C TYR A 139 -9.82 -12.40 1.76
N SER A 140 -10.88 -12.30 0.94
CA SER A 140 -10.92 -11.37 -0.19
C SER A 140 -12.32 -10.79 -0.41
N ASP A 141 -12.46 -9.91 -1.37
CA ASP A 141 -13.77 -9.53 -1.89
C ASP A 141 -14.43 -10.68 -2.70
N GLY A 142 -15.66 -10.46 -3.15
CA GLY A 142 -16.45 -11.45 -3.88
C GLY A 142 -16.08 -11.67 -5.34
N ALA A 143 -14.90 -11.24 -5.79
CA ALA A 143 -14.47 -11.41 -7.16
C ALA A 143 -14.26 -12.90 -7.50
N ARG A 144 -14.78 -13.34 -8.66
CA ARG A 144 -14.75 -14.75 -9.07
C ARG A 144 -13.35 -15.29 -9.30
N GLU A 145 -12.47 -14.45 -9.81
CA GLU A 145 -11.06 -14.75 -10.05
C GLU A 145 -10.34 -15.15 -8.76
N PHE A 146 -10.67 -14.54 -7.63
CA PHE A 146 -10.09 -14.86 -6.33
C PHE A 146 -10.50 -16.24 -5.81
N ALA A 147 -11.78 -16.58 -5.94
CA ALA A 147 -12.28 -17.88 -5.55
C ALA A 147 -11.66 -19.01 -6.41
N ALA A 148 -11.46 -18.75 -7.70
CA ALA A 148 -10.82 -19.68 -8.61
C ALA A 148 -9.34 -19.85 -8.29
N ALA A 149 -8.61 -18.76 -8.04
CA ALA A 149 -7.19 -18.78 -7.66
C ALA A 149 -6.95 -19.52 -6.33
N ALA A 150 -7.82 -19.35 -5.33
CA ALA A 150 -7.74 -20.10 -4.08
C ALA A 150 -7.82 -21.63 -4.27
N LYS A 151 -8.66 -22.10 -5.21
CA LYS A 151 -8.74 -23.54 -5.56
C LYS A 151 -7.49 -24.04 -6.27
N VAL A 152 -6.89 -23.24 -7.15
CA VAL A 152 -5.61 -23.57 -7.79
C VAL A 152 -4.51 -23.68 -6.74
N LEU A 153 -4.42 -22.71 -5.84
CA LEU A 153 -3.47 -22.70 -4.74
C LEU A 153 -3.63 -23.95 -3.84
N GLU A 154 -4.86 -24.34 -3.50
CA GLU A 154 -5.15 -25.54 -2.73
C GLU A 154 -4.61 -26.81 -3.42
N LYS A 155 -4.82 -26.92 -4.74
CA LYS A 155 -4.34 -28.05 -5.53
C LYS A 155 -2.81 -28.09 -5.59
N GLU A 156 -2.16 -26.94 -5.78
CA GLU A 156 -0.70 -26.85 -5.91
C GLU A 156 0.02 -27.16 -4.60
N GLN A 157 -0.49 -26.67 -3.48
CA GLN A 157 0.15 -26.91 -2.18
C GLN A 157 -0.28 -28.20 -1.50
N GLY A 158 -1.25 -28.92 -2.06
CA GLY A 158 -1.72 -30.22 -1.57
C GLY A 158 -2.36 -30.18 -0.19
N CYS A 159 -2.89 -29.05 0.22
CA CYS A 159 -3.61 -28.90 1.49
C CYS A 159 -4.75 -27.88 1.35
N LEU A 160 -5.78 -28.03 2.19
CA LEU A 160 -6.98 -27.20 2.18
C LEU A 160 -6.65 -25.72 2.38
N VAL A 161 -7.23 -24.87 1.55
CA VAL A 161 -7.24 -23.42 1.67
C VAL A 161 -8.65 -22.96 2.00
N LYS A 162 -8.87 -22.49 3.21
CA LYS A 162 -10.14 -21.89 3.56
C LYS A 162 -10.24 -20.50 2.91
N HIS A 163 -11.22 -20.31 2.04
CA HIS A 163 -11.49 -19.02 1.42
C HIS A 163 -12.80 -18.44 1.97
N GLU A 164 -12.72 -17.29 2.58
CA GLU A 164 -13.89 -16.51 2.99
C GLU A 164 -13.97 -15.21 2.19
N VAL A 165 -15.19 -14.83 1.87
CA VAL A 165 -15.51 -13.68 1.04
C VAL A 165 -16.21 -12.63 1.90
N SER A 166 -15.85 -11.36 1.72
CA SER A 166 -16.55 -10.28 2.39
C SER A 166 -18.02 -10.23 1.94
N PRO A 167 -18.96 -9.96 2.88
CA PRO A 167 -20.36 -9.80 2.53
C PRO A 167 -20.56 -8.72 1.45
N PRO A 168 -21.51 -8.91 0.52
CA PRO A 168 -21.85 -7.89 -0.47
C PRO A 168 -22.20 -6.56 0.23
N PHE A 169 -21.71 -5.45 -0.32
CA PHE A 169 -21.91 -4.09 0.20
C PHE A 169 -21.30 -3.78 1.57
N ASP A 170 -20.53 -4.69 2.17
CA ASP A 170 -19.78 -4.42 3.38
C ASP A 170 -18.30 -4.16 3.08
N HIS A 171 -18.01 -2.94 2.63
CA HIS A 171 -16.62 -2.49 2.39
C HIS A 171 -15.76 -2.43 3.66
N GLN A 172 -16.39 -2.48 4.85
CA GLN A 172 -15.64 -2.43 6.11
C GLN A 172 -15.01 -3.78 6.44
N SER A 173 -15.63 -4.88 6.02
CA SER A 173 -15.11 -6.23 6.29
C SER A 173 -13.77 -6.50 5.57
N ASN A 174 -13.54 -5.92 4.38
CA ASN A 174 -12.25 -6.00 3.65
C ASN A 174 -11.30 -4.82 3.98
N GLY A 175 -11.54 -4.12 5.09
CA GLY A 175 -10.81 -2.89 5.43
C GLY A 175 -9.30 -3.04 5.58
N ILE A 176 -8.79 -4.25 5.87
CA ILE A 176 -7.35 -4.52 5.97
C ILE A 176 -6.72 -4.50 4.58
N ALA A 177 -7.31 -5.20 3.61
CA ALA A 177 -6.82 -5.22 2.23
C ALA A 177 -6.92 -3.84 1.59
N VAL A 178 -8.06 -3.16 1.71
CA VAL A 178 -8.26 -1.79 1.21
C VAL A 178 -7.23 -0.83 1.79
N ARG A 179 -6.92 -0.93 3.09
CA ARG A 179 -5.89 -0.11 3.73
C ARG A 179 -4.49 -0.43 3.18
N ALA A 180 -4.17 -1.70 2.94
CA ALA A 180 -2.90 -2.11 2.34
C ALA A 180 -2.75 -1.53 0.93
N VAL A 181 -3.78 -1.64 0.10
CA VAL A 181 -3.84 -1.01 -1.25
C VAL A 181 -3.65 0.51 -1.16
N GLY A 182 -4.32 1.16 -0.21
CA GLY A 182 -4.19 2.60 0.02
C GLY A 182 -2.77 3.01 0.40
N LEU A 183 -2.13 2.26 1.30
CA LEU A 183 -0.76 2.51 1.76
C LEU A 183 0.26 2.34 0.63
N VAL A 184 0.21 1.22 -0.09
CA VAL A 184 1.08 0.97 -1.25
C VAL A 184 0.89 2.07 -2.30
N SER A 185 -0.35 2.41 -2.64
CA SER A 185 -0.64 3.45 -3.65
C SER A 185 -0.13 4.85 -3.24
N THR A 186 -0.22 5.19 -1.97
CA THR A 186 0.27 6.48 -1.47
C THR A 186 1.80 6.52 -1.49
N THR A 187 2.45 5.43 -1.09
CA THR A 187 3.91 5.29 -1.15
C THR A 187 4.40 5.31 -2.59
N THR A 188 3.74 4.61 -3.52
CA THR A 188 4.03 4.65 -4.95
C THR A 188 4.07 6.08 -5.50
N ARG A 189 3.04 6.87 -5.20
CA ARG A 189 2.99 8.29 -5.62
C ARG A 189 4.15 9.10 -5.05
N ALA A 190 4.49 8.87 -3.78
CA ALA A 190 5.62 9.55 -3.15
C ALA A 190 6.97 9.19 -3.79
N LEU A 191 7.18 7.91 -4.13
CA LEU A 191 8.38 7.43 -4.79
C LEU A 191 8.53 8.05 -6.20
N LEU A 192 7.46 8.03 -7.00
CA LEU A 192 7.44 8.64 -8.33
C LEU A 192 7.76 10.14 -8.28
N HIS A 193 7.10 10.86 -7.37
CA HIS A 193 7.34 12.29 -7.19
C HIS A 193 8.79 12.58 -6.78
N ARG A 194 9.33 11.83 -5.82
CA ARG A 194 10.72 11.97 -5.36
C ARG A 194 11.73 11.68 -6.47
N ALA A 195 11.48 10.66 -7.28
CA ALA A 195 12.35 10.26 -8.37
C ALA A 195 12.24 11.17 -9.60
N GLY A 196 11.23 12.05 -9.67
CA GLY A 196 10.95 12.84 -10.87
C GLY A 196 10.47 12.01 -12.05
N LEU A 197 9.96 10.81 -11.79
CA LEU A 197 9.51 9.88 -12.81
C LEU A 197 8.01 10.08 -13.10
N PRO A 198 7.59 9.93 -14.37
CA PRO A 198 6.19 10.08 -14.74
C PRO A 198 5.34 8.92 -14.19
N PRO A 199 4.00 9.11 -14.09
CA PRO A 199 3.07 8.09 -13.61
C PRO A 199 3.13 6.76 -14.35
N ALA A 200 3.63 6.70 -15.58
CA ALA A 200 3.83 5.47 -16.35
C ALA A 200 4.72 4.43 -15.65
N PHE A 201 5.60 4.87 -14.75
CA PHE A 201 6.45 3.98 -13.94
C PHE A 201 5.75 3.45 -12.69
N TRP A 202 4.41 3.55 -12.61
CA TRP A 202 3.64 3.11 -11.45
C TRP A 202 3.85 1.63 -11.11
N ASN A 203 4.05 0.78 -12.11
CA ASN A 203 4.30 -0.65 -11.95
C ASN A 203 5.57 -0.91 -11.12
N THR A 204 6.73 -0.43 -11.57
CA THR A 204 7.99 -0.59 -10.84
C THR A 204 7.98 0.14 -9.49
N ALA A 205 7.37 1.33 -9.44
CA ALA A 205 7.26 2.10 -8.22
C ALA A 205 6.35 1.42 -7.17
N SER A 206 5.32 0.66 -7.58
CA SER A 206 4.47 -0.08 -6.65
C SER A 206 5.17 -1.29 -6.03
N ILE A 207 6.00 -1.99 -6.81
CA ILE A 207 6.87 -3.06 -6.32
C ILE A 207 7.84 -2.49 -5.29
N ALA A 208 8.58 -1.43 -5.65
CA ALA A 208 9.51 -0.76 -4.75
C ALA A 208 8.82 -0.21 -3.49
N ALA A 209 7.59 0.28 -3.60
CA ALA A 209 6.81 0.74 -2.46
C ALA A 209 6.52 -0.38 -1.47
N ALA A 210 6.07 -1.54 -1.94
CA ALA A 210 5.82 -2.70 -1.09
C ALA A 210 7.11 -3.21 -0.44
N GLN A 211 8.21 -3.33 -1.21
CA GLN A 211 9.51 -3.70 -0.69
C GLN A 211 10.00 -2.72 0.39
N GLY A 212 9.94 -1.42 0.10
CA GLY A 212 10.34 -0.38 1.04
C GLY A 212 9.53 -0.43 2.35
N LEU A 213 8.22 -0.63 2.27
CA LEU A 213 7.36 -0.79 3.44
C LEU A 213 7.74 -2.02 4.27
N ASN A 214 8.02 -3.16 3.63
CA ASN A 214 8.43 -4.38 4.32
C ASN A 214 9.77 -4.24 5.04
N MET A 215 10.72 -3.50 4.44
CA MET A 215 12.10 -3.38 4.95
C MET A 215 12.29 -2.24 5.95
N SER A 216 11.48 -1.17 5.85
CA SER A 216 11.73 0.05 6.65
C SER A 216 10.70 0.32 7.74
N PHE A 217 9.46 -0.16 7.56
CA PHE A 217 8.41 0.07 8.55
C PHE A 217 8.47 -0.97 9.67
N LYS A 218 8.74 -0.50 10.90
CA LYS A 218 8.83 -1.35 12.08
C LYS A 218 7.51 -1.37 12.84
N ASN A 219 7.13 -2.54 13.33
CA ASN A 219 5.99 -2.72 14.22
C ASN A 219 6.28 -2.18 15.63
N GLU A 220 5.33 -2.31 16.55
CA GLU A 220 5.48 -1.89 17.96
C GLU A 220 6.65 -2.58 18.67
N ALA A 221 7.03 -3.79 18.26
CA ALA A 221 8.18 -4.53 18.78
C ALA A 221 9.53 -4.10 18.13
N GLY A 222 9.50 -3.12 17.21
CA GLY A 222 10.70 -2.65 16.53
C GLY A 222 11.22 -3.55 15.41
N VAL A 223 10.43 -4.54 14.95
CA VAL A 223 10.79 -5.53 13.94
C VAL A 223 10.07 -5.21 12.62
N THR A 224 10.77 -5.36 11.49
CA THR A 224 10.20 -5.15 10.16
C THR A 224 9.37 -6.34 9.70
N ALA A 225 8.44 -6.12 8.76
CA ALA A 225 7.68 -7.19 8.15
C ALA A 225 8.58 -8.17 7.38
N PHE A 226 9.66 -7.66 6.79
CA PHE A 226 10.68 -8.48 6.13
C PHE A 226 11.36 -9.43 7.11
N ALA A 227 11.80 -8.92 8.27
CA ALA A 227 12.45 -9.75 9.29
C ALA A 227 11.49 -10.80 9.89
N LEU A 228 10.22 -10.45 10.08
CA LEU A 228 9.21 -11.42 10.53
C LEU A 228 8.96 -12.54 9.50
N ARG A 229 9.09 -12.23 8.21
CA ARG A 229 8.91 -13.19 7.12
C ARG A 229 10.14 -14.06 6.87
N HIS A 230 11.35 -13.45 6.89
CA HIS A 230 12.60 -14.07 6.46
C HIS A 230 13.58 -14.37 7.59
N GLY A 231 13.27 -13.98 8.83
CA GLY A 231 14.10 -14.24 10.00
C GLY A 231 15.30 -13.29 10.17
N SER A 232 15.51 -12.33 9.27
CA SER A 232 16.63 -11.38 9.35
C SER A 232 16.24 -10.02 8.76
N GLU A 233 16.80 -8.94 9.32
CA GLU A 233 16.66 -7.59 8.79
C GLU A 233 17.54 -7.39 7.56
N VAL A 234 17.09 -6.55 6.63
CA VAL A 234 17.93 -6.09 5.51
C VAL A 234 18.87 -4.99 6.02
N PRO A 235 20.19 -5.12 5.86
CA PRO A 235 21.13 -4.07 6.25
C PRO A 235 20.86 -2.77 5.48
N LEU A 236 20.80 -1.63 6.18
CA LEU A 236 20.58 -0.31 5.57
C LEU A 236 21.47 0.01 4.35
N PRO A 237 22.77 -0.35 4.33
CA PRO A 237 23.61 -0.10 3.15
C PRO A 237 23.17 -0.84 1.88
N GLN A 238 22.36 -1.88 2.01
CA GLN A 238 21.80 -2.63 0.87
C GLN A 238 20.46 -2.06 0.39
N MET A 239 19.88 -1.11 1.11
CA MET A 239 18.63 -0.46 0.72
C MET A 239 18.91 0.71 -0.22
N ILE A 240 18.73 0.50 -1.51
CA ILE A 240 18.87 1.54 -2.51
C ILE A 240 17.52 2.23 -2.72
N PRO A 241 17.41 3.56 -2.58
CA PRO A 241 16.14 4.24 -2.81
C PRO A 241 15.72 4.21 -4.29
N TYR A 242 14.42 4.03 -4.54
CA TYR A 242 13.83 4.09 -5.87
C TYR A 242 14.18 5.39 -6.60
N GLY A 243 14.54 5.29 -7.88
CA GLY A 243 14.89 6.42 -8.73
C GLY A 243 16.29 6.98 -8.50
N CYS A 244 17.12 6.35 -7.68
CA CYS A 244 18.52 6.77 -7.54
C CYS A 244 19.31 6.44 -8.78
N ARG A 245 20.23 7.35 -9.16
CA ARG A 245 21.23 7.08 -10.18
C ARG A 245 22.21 6.02 -9.64
N VAL A 246 22.47 5.03 -10.46
CA VAL A 246 23.43 3.97 -10.22
C VAL A 246 24.30 3.77 -11.46
N ASP A 247 25.49 3.25 -11.29
CA ASP A 247 26.33 2.85 -12.41
C ASP A 247 26.29 1.32 -12.56
N THR A 248 25.66 0.85 -13.65
CA THR A 248 25.52 -0.58 -13.92
C THR A 248 26.71 -1.07 -14.73
N VAL A 249 27.41 -2.06 -14.20
CA VAL A 249 28.52 -2.70 -14.92
C VAL A 249 27.93 -3.59 -16.01
N CYS A 250 28.28 -3.29 -17.26
CA CYS A 250 27.91 -4.13 -18.40
C CYS A 250 28.74 -5.39 -18.41
N PRO A 251 28.14 -6.60 -18.46
CA PRO A 251 28.85 -7.84 -18.68
C PRO A 251 29.73 -7.77 -19.94
N VAL A 252 30.88 -8.46 -19.94
CA VAL A 252 31.83 -8.41 -21.04
C VAL A 252 31.19 -8.84 -22.37
N ASP A 253 30.28 -9.80 -22.30
CA ASP A 253 29.59 -10.37 -23.48
C ASP A 253 28.55 -9.40 -24.09
N GLU A 254 28.05 -8.44 -23.28
CA GLU A 254 27.08 -7.43 -23.73
C GLU A 254 27.75 -6.15 -24.23
N ARG A 255 29.08 -6.02 -24.04
CA ARG A 255 29.82 -4.89 -24.58
C ARG A 255 29.83 -5.00 -26.11
N ARG A 256 29.31 -3.96 -26.74
CA ARG A 256 29.28 -3.92 -28.23
C ARG A 256 30.69 -4.10 -28.79
N ALA A 257 30.82 -4.91 -29.83
CA ALA A 257 32.10 -5.15 -30.52
C ALA A 257 32.77 -3.86 -31.04
N SER A 258 32.01 -2.75 -31.07
CA SER A 258 32.49 -1.42 -31.46
C SER A 258 33.06 -0.59 -30.30
N ASP A 259 32.96 -1.06 -29.06
CA ASP A 259 33.45 -0.30 -27.91
C ASP A 259 34.97 -0.36 -27.87
N HIS A 260 35.57 0.82 -27.73
CA HIS A 260 37.03 0.92 -27.57
C HIS A 260 37.45 0.23 -26.25
N PRO A 261 38.60 -0.49 -26.21
CA PRO A 261 39.06 -1.17 -24.97
C PRO A 261 39.17 -0.28 -23.73
N MET A 262 39.31 1.03 -23.94
CA MET A 262 39.34 2.04 -22.86
C MET A 262 38.00 2.71 -22.61
N SER A 263 36.91 2.23 -23.23
CA SER A 263 35.57 2.72 -22.94
C SER A 263 35.15 2.34 -21.49
N PRO A 264 34.31 3.15 -20.81
CA PRO A 264 33.83 2.83 -19.50
C PRO A 264 33.16 1.46 -19.44
N ALA A 265 33.48 0.68 -18.41
CA ALA A 265 32.88 -0.64 -18.19
C ALA A 265 31.48 -0.58 -17.58
N ALA A 266 31.04 0.60 -17.17
CA ALA A 266 29.75 0.83 -16.56
C ALA A 266 29.00 1.94 -17.31
N SER A 267 27.67 1.86 -17.30
CA SER A 267 26.77 2.88 -17.84
C SER A 267 25.87 3.44 -16.74
N PRO A 268 25.54 4.75 -16.81
CA PRO A 268 24.61 5.34 -15.85
C PRO A 268 23.20 4.76 -16.06
N SER A 269 22.59 4.36 -14.99
CA SER A 269 21.28 3.74 -14.94
C SER A 269 20.47 4.31 -13.79
N ILE A 270 19.20 3.93 -13.70
CA ILE A 270 18.32 4.30 -12.60
C ILE A 270 17.89 3.03 -11.88
N PHE A 271 18.07 3.01 -10.56
CA PHE A 271 17.59 1.91 -9.72
C PHE A 271 16.07 1.96 -9.58
N LEU A 272 15.38 0.88 -9.89
CA LEU A 272 13.94 0.80 -9.81
C LEU A 272 13.48 -0.05 -8.61
N TYR A 273 13.94 -1.29 -8.49
CA TYR A 273 13.59 -2.16 -7.35
C TYR A 273 14.57 -3.34 -7.27
N HIS A 274 14.49 -4.09 -6.19
CA HIS A 274 15.22 -5.36 -6.03
C HIS A 274 14.40 -6.50 -6.65
N ASP A 275 15.09 -7.38 -7.37
CA ASP A 275 14.49 -8.59 -7.94
C ASP A 275 14.51 -9.75 -6.94
#